data_441296ff4a845bc1a4de089c79a3714f
#
_entry.id   441296ff4a845bc1a4de089c79a3714f
#
_cell.length_a   1.000
_cell.length_b   1.000
_cell.length_c   1.000
_cell.angle_alpha   90.00
_cell.angle_beta   90.00
_cell.angle_gamma   90.00
#
_symmetry.space_group_name_H-M   'P 1'
#
loop_
_entity.id
_entity.type
_entity.pdbx_description
1 polymer ?
#
loop_
_entity_poly.entity_id
_entity_poly.type
_entity_poly.pdbx_seq_one_letter_code
_entity_poly.pdbx_strand_id
1 'polypeptide(L)'
;VTDQTGRSVTIEKAPEKIASSYYISTSLLIGLGLKDKLVGIEAKANTRPIYNLVSSSLVSLPNMGTAKAFNTEACVAAGPDLVIIPAKLKSVIPELEQLGLTVLAVNPENQQLLSECITMVGQAVNEPGKAKTLNATIESILDNVKTNVSGTDTPKVYLAGNSAFLSTAGKAMYQDTLLTNAGGVNVASELTDTYWAEVSYEQVLSWNPDYIILAADATYTVDDVYNDANLADCTAVKEKHVYKLPSDI
;
A
#
# COMPACT_ATOMS: atom_id res chain seq x y z
N VAL A 1 8.47 -5.70 20.81
CA VAL A 1 8.47 -6.04 19.37
C VAL A 1 9.68 -5.43 18.69
N THR A 2 10.13 -6.01 17.58
CA THR A 2 11.12 -5.38 16.71
C THR A 2 10.39 -4.74 15.54
N ASP A 3 10.56 -3.43 15.33
CA ASP A 3 9.92 -2.72 14.24
C ASP A 3 10.59 -2.97 12.88
N GLN A 4 9.95 -2.55 11.79
CA GLN A 4 10.48 -2.80 10.44
C GLN A 4 11.65 -1.86 10.04
N THR A 5 12.21 -1.11 10.97
CA THR A 5 13.53 -0.46 10.85
C THR A 5 14.60 -1.16 11.66
N GLY A 6 14.28 -2.28 12.32
CA GLY A 6 15.17 -3.09 13.14
C GLY A 6 15.31 -2.61 14.59
N ARG A 7 14.50 -1.64 15.04
CA ARG A 7 14.52 -1.13 16.42
C ARG A 7 13.72 -2.03 17.35
N SER A 8 14.24 -2.26 18.55
CA SER A 8 13.47 -2.87 19.63
C SER A 8 12.56 -1.82 20.29
N VAL A 9 11.24 -2.07 20.28
CA VAL A 9 10.23 -1.19 20.85
C VAL A 9 9.55 -1.91 22.01
N THR A 10 9.63 -1.33 23.20
CA THR A 10 8.97 -1.85 24.41
C THR A 10 7.56 -1.26 24.50
N ILE A 11 6.56 -2.13 24.64
CA ILE A 11 5.16 -1.76 24.85
C ILE A 11 4.72 -2.45 26.14
N GLU A 12 4.67 -1.69 27.23
CA GLU A 12 4.43 -2.23 28.57
C GLU A 12 3.00 -2.73 28.78
N LYS A 13 2.05 -2.13 28.11
CA LYS A 13 0.62 -2.46 28.17
C LYS A 13 -0.04 -2.30 26.81
N ALA A 14 -1.16 -2.98 26.61
CA ALA A 14 -1.96 -2.81 25.40
C ALA A 14 -2.36 -1.34 25.20
N PRO A 15 -2.07 -0.73 24.04
CA PRO A 15 -2.42 0.65 23.78
C PRO A 15 -3.94 0.87 23.78
N GLU A 16 -4.37 1.99 24.39
CA GLU A 16 -5.77 2.43 24.39
C GLU A 16 -6.01 3.62 23.45
N LYS A 17 -4.93 4.34 23.11
CA LYS A 17 -4.96 5.49 22.20
C LYS A 17 -3.87 5.34 21.15
N ILE A 18 -4.26 5.15 19.91
CA ILE A 18 -3.32 4.88 18.81
C ILE A 18 -3.40 6.00 17.77
N ALA A 19 -2.26 6.58 17.41
CA ALA A 19 -2.14 7.48 16.27
C ALA A 19 -1.47 6.76 15.10
N SER A 20 -1.98 6.94 13.88
CA SER A 20 -1.43 6.38 12.65
C SER A 20 -1.23 7.47 11.60
N SER A 21 -0.01 7.64 11.09
CA SER A 21 0.26 8.60 10.00
C SER A 21 0.36 7.93 8.62
N TYR A 22 -0.06 6.69 8.51
CA TYR A 22 0.06 5.91 7.28
C TYR A 22 -1.20 5.09 7.01
N TYR A 23 -1.79 5.27 5.83
CA TYR A 23 -3.06 4.65 5.50
C TYR A 23 -3.06 3.11 5.59
N ILE A 24 -1.95 2.45 5.29
CA ILE A 24 -1.86 0.98 5.42
C ILE A 24 -1.97 0.58 6.89
N SER A 25 -1.27 1.28 7.80
CA SER A 25 -1.39 0.98 9.23
C SER A 25 -2.77 1.37 9.80
N THR A 26 -3.38 2.44 9.31
CA THR A 26 -4.76 2.80 9.68
C THR A 26 -5.73 1.70 9.25
N SER A 27 -5.66 1.24 8.01
CA SER A 27 -6.50 0.14 7.48
C SER A 27 -6.26 -1.16 8.24
N LEU A 28 -5.00 -1.47 8.60
CA LEU A 28 -4.65 -2.62 9.40
C LEU A 28 -5.28 -2.56 10.79
N LEU A 29 -5.20 -1.42 11.49
CA LEU A 29 -5.82 -1.22 12.80
C LEU A 29 -7.34 -1.37 12.74
N ILE A 30 -7.97 -0.87 11.69
CA ILE A 30 -9.39 -1.08 11.42
C ILE A 30 -9.69 -2.57 11.23
N GLY A 31 -8.91 -3.27 10.42
CA GLY A 31 -9.04 -4.72 10.19
C GLY A 31 -8.84 -5.57 11.45
N LEU A 32 -8.02 -5.10 12.39
CA LEU A 32 -7.86 -5.70 13.71
C LEU A 32 -9.00 -5.34 14.70
N GLY A 33 -9.98 -4.53 14.28
CA GLY A 33 -11.11 -4.11 15.09
C GLY A 33 -10.78 -3.03 16.13
N LEU A 34 -9.76 -2.21 15.87
CA LEU A 34 -9.25 -1.18 16.80
C LEU A 34 -9.63 0.25 16.37
N LYS A 35 -10.62 0.41 15.51
CA LYS A 35 -11.06 1.74 15.02
C LYS A 35 -11.41 2.72 16.16
N ASP A 36 -11.97 2.22 17.25
CA ASP A 36 -12.40 3.04 18.40
C ASP A 36 -11.24 3.46 19.30
N LYS A 37 -10.04 2.90 19.10
CA LYS A 37 -8.80 3.31 19.77
C LYS A 37 -7.99 4.33 18.95
N LEU A 38 -8.40 4.64 17.73
CA LEU A 38 -7.74 5.64 16.92
C LEU A 38 -8.03 7.05 17.45
N VAL A 39 -6.98 7.80 17.76
CA VAL A 39 -7.06 9.20 18.23
C VAL A 39 -6.51 10.18 17.19
N GLY A 40 -5.96 9.69 16.10
CA GLY A 40 -5.47 10.48 14.97
C GLY A 40 -5.05 9.58 13.82
N ILE A 41 -5.30 10.02 12.60
CA ILE A 41 -4.97 9.25 11.39
C ILE A 41 -4.28 10.13 10.35
N GLU A 42 -3.80 9.52 9.27
CA GLU A 42 -3.07 10.21 8.20
C GLU A 42 -3.89 11.31 7.52
N ALA A 43 -3.19 12.22 6.88
CA ALA A 43 -3.81 13.27 6.04
C ALA A 43 -4.62 12.66 4.88
N LYS A 44 -5.63 13.40 4.41
CA LYS A 44 -6.51 12.99 3.31
C LYS A 44 -7.40 11.77 3.61
N ALA A 45 -7.63 11.45 4.88
CA ALA A 45 -8.55 10.38 5.27
C ALA A 45 -9.95 10.54 4.67
N ASN A 46 -10.41 11.79 4.48
CA ASN A 46 -11.69 12.12 3.84
C ASN A 46 -11.76 11.75 2.35
N THR A 47 -10.64 11.47 1.70
CA THR A 47 -10.60 11.00 0.30
C THR A 47 -10.67 9.48 0.18
N ARG A 48 -10.84 8.76 1.30
CA ARG A 48 -10.91 7.30 1.34
C ARG A 48 -12.33 6.85 1.67
N PRO A 49 -13.13 6.40 0.68
CA PRO A 49 -14.54 6.01 0.87
C PRO A 49 -14.71 4.95 1.95
N ILE A 50 -13.77 3.98 2.02
CA ILE A 50 -13.77 2.88 2.99
C ILE A 50 -13.84 3.36 4.44
N TYR A 51 -13.21 4.49 4.78
CA TYR A 51 -13.24 5.00 6.16
C TYR A 51 -14.63 5.46 6.57
N ASN A 52 -15.37 6.11 5.66
CA ASN A 52 -16.77 6.48 5.91
C ASN A 52 -17.69 5.27 6.03
N LEU A 53 -17.43 4.20 5.26
CA LEU A 53 -18.18 2.94 5.36
C LEU A 53 -17.96 2.26 6.72
N VAL A 54 -16.76 2.34 7.27
CA VAL A 54 -16.42 1.77 8.59
C VAL A 54 -16.96 2.63 9.73
N SER A 55 -16.72 3.94 9.68
CA SER A 55 -17.22 4.92 10.64
C SER A 55 -16.97 6.33 10.14
N SER A 56 -18.00 7.15 10.05
CA SER A 56 -17.86 8.57 9.69
C SER A 56 -17.02 9.38 10.68
N SER A 57 -16.83 8.90 11.93
CA SER A 57 -15.99 9.55 12.92
C SER A 57 -14.49 9.50 12.57
N LEU A 58 -14.05 8.51 11.79
CA LEU A 58 -12.64 8.37 11.42
C LEU A 58 -12.12 9.57 10.64
N VAL A 59 -12.88 10.08 9.68
CA VAL A 59 -12.46 11.21 8.83
C VAL A 59 -12.44 12.56 9.60
N SER A 60 -12.96 12.59 10.82
CA SER A 60 -12.95 13.77 11.71
C SER A 60 -11.81 13.72 12.74
N LEU A 61 -11.02 12.66 12.77
CA LEU A 61 -9.89 12.54 13.69
C LEU A 61 -8.77 13.53 13.34
N PRO A 62 -7.95 13.95 14.33
CA PRO A 62 -6.77 14.78 14.11
C PRO A 62 -5.86 14.23 13.02
N ASN A 63 -5.33 15.14 12.21
CA ASN A 63 -4.47 14.81 11.07
C ASN A 63 -3.01 14.66 11.53
N MET A 64 -2.48 13.45 11.46
CA MET A 64 -1.10 13.08 11.83
C MET A 64 -0.07 13.37 10.73
N GLY A 65 -0.46 14.02 9.64
CA GLY A 65 0.43 14.32 8.53
C GLY A 65 0.37 13.30 7.40
N THR A 66 1.39 13.31 6.55
CA THR A 66 1.54 12.44 5.38
C THR A 66 2.72 11.48 5.56
N ALA A 67 2.89 10.52 4.62
CA ALA A 67 4.09 9.67 4.58
C ALA A 67 5.41 10.43 4.31
N LYS A 68 5.36 11.74 4.06
CA LYS A 68 6.53 12.61 3.82
C LYS A 68 6.75 13.65 4.90
N ALA A 69 5.72 13.99 5.68
CA ALA A 69 5.77 15.03 6.70
C ALA A 69 4.81 14.69 7.84
N PHE A 70 5.37 14.43 9.02
CA PHE A 70 4.62 14.12 10.24
C PHE A 70 4.15 15.40 10.93
N ASN A 71 2.98 15.34 11.58
CA ASN A 71 2.43 16.45 12.36
C ASN A 71 2.64 16.18 13.85
N THR A 72 3.81 16.53 14.37
CA THR A 72 4.20 16.32 15.77
C THR A 72 3.24 17.06 16.73
N GLU A 73 2.84 18.29 16.43
CA GLU A 73 1.95 19.09 17.28
C GLU A 73 0.59 18.42 17.46
N ALA A 74 -0.07 18.04 16.36
CA ALA A 74 -1.35 17.34 16.42
C ALA A 74 -1.24 15.99 17.14
N CYS A 75 -0.13 15.26 16.95
CA CYS A 75 0.11 13.98 17.61
C CYS A 75 0.22 14.15 19.13
N VAL A 76 1.03 15.09 19.59
CA VAL A 76 1.18 15.38 21.03
C VAL A 76 -0.14 15.82 21.65
N ALA A 77 -0.90 16.68 20.96
CA ALA A 77 -2.21 17.13 21.42
C ALA A 77 -3.24 15.99 21.53
N ALA A 78 -3.18 14.98 20.65
CA ALA A 78 -4.04 13.79 20.69
C ALA A 78 -3.68 12.82 21.83
N GLY A 79 -2.45 12.89 22.35
CA GLY A 79 -1.97 12.09 23.49
C GLY A 79 -2.05 10.57 23.29
N PRO A 80 -1.49 10.00 22.21
CA PRO A 80 -1.52 8.56 21.96
C PRO A 80 -0.57 7.79 22.88
N ASP A 81 -0.92 6.55 23.20
CA ASP A 81 -0.02 5.58 23.88
C ASP A 81 0.94 4.94 22.87
N LEU A 82 0.52 4.83 21.62
CA LEU A 82 1.29 4.27 20.50
C LEU A 82 1.12 5.12 19.26
N VAL A 83 2.24 5.42 18.60
CA VAL A 83 2.27 6.10 17.30
C VAL A 83 2.81 5.15 16.25
N ILE A 84 2.07 4.91 15.17
CA ILE A 84 2.52 4.09 14.05
C ILE A 84 2.82 4.98 12.85
N ILE A 85 4.06 4.92 12.35
CA ILE A 85 4.54 5.74 11.24
C ILE A 85 5.16 4.87 10.13
N PRO A 86 5.16 5.32 8.86
CA PRO A 86 5.93 4.64 7.82
C PRO A 86 7.44 4.79 8.08
N ALA A 87 8.23 3.77 7.74
CA ALA A 87 9.69 3.77 7.91
C ALA A 87 10.40 4.95 7.20
N LYS A 88 9.76 5.53 6.18
CA LYS A 88 10.22 6.76 5.51
C LYS A 88 10.33 7.96 6.46
N LEU A 89 9.55 7.96 7.54
CA LEU A 89 9.57 9.01 8.58
C LEU A 89 10.47 8.68 9.78
N LYS A 90 11.36 7.67 9.68
CA LYS A 90 12.21 7.26 10.82
C LYS A 90 13.01 8.40 11.46
N SER A 91 13.28 9.48 10.72
CA SER A 91 14.03 10.65 11.22
C SER A 91 13.27 11.43 12.31
N VAL A 92 11.94 11.32 12.41
CA VAL A 92 11.15 12.00 13.45
C VAL A 92 11.06 11.19 14.75
N ILE A 93 11.48 9.91 14.74
CA ILE A 93 11.34 9.01 15.89
C ILE A 93 12.05 9.55 17.15
N PRO A 94 13.32 10.01 17.08
CA PRO A 94 13.98 10.51 18.28
C PRO A 94 13.26 11.70 18.92
N GLU A 95 12.67 12.59 18.12
CA GLU A 95 11.89 13.72 18.61
C GLU A 95 10.63 13.24 19.35
N LEU A 96 9.88 12.30 18.74
CA LEU A 96 8.66 11.76 19.35
C LEU A 96 8.94 11.00 20.64
N GLU A 97 10.03 10.24 20.70
CA GLU A 97 10.45 9.52 21.90
C GLU A 97 10.89 10.48 23.02
N GLN A 98 11.57 11.60 22.71
CA GLN A 98 11.88 12.66 23.66
C GLN A 98 10.63 13.32 24.25
N LEU A 99 9.53 13.32 23.50
CA LEU A 99 8.22 13.78 23.95
C LEU A 99 7.44 12.71 24.74
N GLY A 100 8.07 11.55 25.02
CA GLY A 100 7.51 10.45 25.79
C GLY A 100 6.54 9.55 25.03
N LEU A 101 6.54 9.62 23.68
CA LEU A 101 5.67 8.80 22.84
C LEU A 101 6.35 7.46 22.48
N THR A 102 5.60 6.38 22.51
CA THR A 102 6.06 5.09 21.98
C THR A 102 5.82 5.04 20.48
N VAL A 103 6.87 4.80 19.68
CA VAL A 103 6.80 4.86 18.21
C VAL A 103 7.14 3.51 17.59
N LEU A 104 6.27 3.04 16.68
CA LEU A 104 6.44 1.83 15.90
C LEU A 104 6.53 2.18 14.40
N ALA A 105 7.63 1.83 13.76
CA ALA A 105 7.84 2.08 12.33
C ALA A 105 7.47 0.86 11.49
N VAL A 106 6.71 1.08 10.40
CA VAL A 106 6.22 0.03 9.49
C VAL A 106 6.71 0.24 8.06
N ASN A 107 6.96 -0.85 7.34
CA ASN A 107 7.41 -0.85 5.95
C ASN A 107 6.79 -1.98 5.13
N PRO A 108 5.47 -2.02 4.94
CA PRO A 108 4.74 -3.10 4.26
C PRO A 108 4.81 -2.97 2.71
N GLU A 109 6.01 -2.91 2.14
CA GLU A 109 6.24 -2.59 0.72
C GLU A 109 6.11 -3.82 -0.22
N ASN A 110 5.98 -5.04 0.33
CA ASN A 110 5.67 -6.25 -0.42
C ASN A 110 4.83 -7.22 0.43
N GLN A 111 4.38 -8.33 -0.17
CA GLN A 111 3.50 -9.29 0.50
C GLN A 111 4.10 -9.87 1.79
N GLN A 112 5.38 -10.21 1.78
CA GLN A 112 6.06 -10.74 2.96
C GLN A 112 6.15 -9.66 4.06
N LEU A 113 6.63 -8.47 3.73
CA LEU A 113 6.73 -7.35 4.68
C LEU A 113 5.36 -6.92 5.21
N LEU A 114 4.29 -7.05 4.41
CA LEU A 114 2.93 -6.81 4.88
C LEU A 114 2.51 -7.85 5.92
N SER A 115 2.74 -9.14 5.68
CA SER A 115 2.41 -10.21 6.62
C SER A 115 3.19 -10.06 7.95
N GLU A 116 4.48 -9.72 7.85
CA GLU A 116 5.32 -9.42 9.02
C GLU A 116 4.81 -8.19 9.78
N CYS A 117 4.41 -7.13 9.06
CA CYS A 117 3.81 -5.92 9.62
C CYS A 117 2.51 -6.24 10.38
N ILE A 118 1.61 -7.02 9.78
CA ILE A 118 0.35 -7.45 10.41
C ILE A 118 0.66 -8.20 11.72
N THR A 119 1.61 -9.13 11.69
CA THR A 119 2.00 -9.91 12.87
C THR A 119 2.58 -9.02 13.96
N MET A 120 3.53 -8.14 13.61
CA MET A 120 4.20 -7.23 14.52
C MET A 120 3.21 -6.23 15.15
N VAL A 121 2.36 -5.59 14.35
CA VAL A 121 1.33 -4.67 14.86
C VAL A 121 0.35 -5.41 15.76
N GLY A 122 -0.11 -6.61 15.36
CA GLY A 122 -0.98 -7.44 16.18
C GLY A 122 -0.39 -7.76 17.57
N GLN A 123 0.91 -8.03 17.64
CA GLN A 123 1.62 -8.20 18.92
C GLN A 123 1.68 -6.88 19.70
N ALA A 124 2.01 -5.78 19.02
CA ALA A 124 2.13 -4.46 19.64
C ALA A 124 0.82 -3.97 20.27
N VAL A 125 -0.32 -4.27 19.65
CA VAL A 125 -1.66 -3.86 20.15
C VAL A 125 -2.38 -4.93 20.96
N ASN A 126 -1.68 -6.03 21.30
CA ASN A 126 -2.19 -7.19 22.05
C ASN A 126 -3.37 -7.91 21.36
N GLU A 127 -3.33 -8.00 20.03
CA GLU A 127 -4.33 -8.72 19.22
C GLU A 127 -3.66 -9.76 18.27
N PRO A 128 -2.73 -10.61 18.76
CA PRO A 128 -1.99 -11.56 17.91
C PRO A 128 -2.91 -12.59 17.24
N GLY A 129 -4.03 -12.94 17.87
CA GLY A 129 -5.01 -13.86 17.31
C GLY A 129 -5.71 -13.28 16.08
N LYS A 130 -6.13 -12.01 16.13
CA LYS A 130 -6.74 -11.32 14.99
C LYS A 130 -5.74 -11.12 13.85
N ALA A 131 -4.49 -10.78 14.18
CA ALA A 131 -3.43 -10.65 13.19
C ALA A 131 -3.17 -11.98 12.46
N LYS A 132 -3.13 -13.11 13.18
CA LYS A 132 -3.02 -14.44 12.58
C LYS A 132 -4.19 -14.74 11.65
N THR A 133 -5.42 -14.44 12.07
CA THR A 133 -6.62 -14.66 11.23
C THR A 133 -6.57 -13.79 9.97
N LEU A 134 -6.17 -12.52 10.09
CA LEU A 134 -6.06 -11.62 8.94
C LEU A 134 -5.02 -12.12 7.93
N ASN A 135 -3.83 -12.53 8.39
CA ASN A 135 -2.81 -13.13 7.52
C ASN A 135 -3.34 -14.39 6.82
N ALA A 136 -3.98 -15.30 7.56
CA ALA A 136 -4.54 -16.52 6.97
C ALA A 136 -5.63 -16.23 5.94
N THR A 137 -6.44 -15.19 6.14
CA THR A 137 -7.45 -14.75 5.17
C THR A 137 -6.80 -14.24 3.89
N ILE A 138 -5.75 -13.41 4.00
CA ILE A 138 -5.00 -12.90 2.85
C ILE A 138 -4.35 -14.06 2.08
N GLU A 139 -3.68 -14.98 2.78
CA GLU A 139 -3.07 -16.18 2.18
C GLU A 139 -4.10 -17.03 1.42
N SER A 140 -5.26 -17.28 2.04
CA SER A 140 -6.34 -18.05 1.40
C SER A 140 -6.86 -17.38 0.12
N ILE A 141 -6.99 -16.06 0.10
CA ILE A 141 -7.40 -15.32 -1.11
C ILE A 141 -6.33 -15.46 -2.20
N LEU A 142 -5.06 -15.29 -1.85
CA LEU A 142 -3.95 -15.43 -2.80
C LEU A 142 -3.84 -16.84 -3.37
N ASP A 143 -4.02 -17.86 -2.54
CA ASP A 143 -4.01 -19.27 -2.97
C ASP A 143 -5.19 -19.60 -3.89
N ASN A 144 -6.38 -19.06 -3.61
CA ASN A 144 -7.53 -19.18 -4.49
C ASN A 144 -7.26 -18.53 -5.86
N VAL A 145 -6.69 -17.34 -5.90
CA VAL A 145 -6.32 -16.67 -7.15
C VAL A 145 -5.31 -17.52 -7.92
N LYS A 146 -4.22 -17.96 -7.28
CA LYS A 146 -3.18 -18.81 -7.91
C LYS A 146 -3.76 -20.11 -8.47
N THR A 147 -4.69 -20.74 -7.74
CA THR A 147 -5.34 -21.96 -8.18
C THR A 147 -6.18 -21.72 -9.43
N ASN A 148 -6.93 -20.62 -9.48
CA ASN A 148 -7.81 -20.30 -10.60
C ASN A 148 -7.04 -19.95 -11.89
N VAL A 149 -5.83 -19.40 -11.78
CA VAL A 149 -4.99 -19.05 -12.93
C VAL A 149 -3.97 -20.14 -13.27
N SER A 150 -3.94 -21.23 -12.51
CA SER A 150 -3.00 -22.34 -12.75
C SER A 150 -3.34 -23.06 -14.07
N GLY A 151 -2.33 -23.19 -14.95
CA GLY A 151 -2.50 -23.84 -16.24
C GLY A 151 -3.15 -22.98 -17.33
N THR A 152 -3.40 -21.69 -17.06
CA THR A 152 -3.78 -20.69 -18.07
C THR A 152 -2.53 -20.09 -18.72
N ASP A 153 -2.72 -19.38 -19.84
CA ASP A 153 -1.66 -18.58 -20.44
C ASP A 153 -1.18 -17.49 -19.46
N THR A 154 0.10 -17.16 -19.54
CA THR A 154 0.72 -16.12 -18.71
C THR A 154 0.93 -14.85 -19.56
N PRO A 155 -0.08 -13.96 -19.63
CA PRO A 155 0.01 -12.78 -20.47
C PRO A 155 1.05 -11.79 -19.95
N LYS A 156 1.66 -11.07 -20.87
CA LYS A 156 2.53 -9.92 -20.57
C LYS A 156 1.67 -8.73 -20.16
N VAL A 157 1.95 -8.17 -18.99
CA VAL A 157 1.17 -7.06 -18.43
C VAL A 157 2.07 -5.86 -18.18
N TYR A 158 1.67 -4.70 -18.69
CA TYR A 158 2.25 -3.39 -18.36
C TYR A 158 1.36 -2.70 -17.34
N LEU A 159 1.92 -2.37 -16.17
CA LEU A 159 1.25 -1.53 -15.18
C LEU A 159 1.65 -0.07 -15.40
N ALA A 160 0.73 0.75 -15.83
CA ALA A 160 0.93 2.19 -15.98
C ALA A 160 0.64 2.90 -14.65
N GLY A 161 1.58 3.74 -14.20
CA GLY A 161 1.55 4.40 -12.90
C GLY A 161 0.50 5.52 -12.79
N ASN A 162 0.38 6.06 -11.59
CA ASN A 162 -0.65 7.06 -11.28
C ASN A 162 -0.35 8.46 -11.83
N SER A 163 0.90 8.87 -11.86
CA SER A 163 1.29 10.23 -12.28
C SER A 163 1.47 10.38 -13.79
N ALA A 164 1.91 9.31 -14.47
CA ALA A 164 2.16 9.28 -15.91
C ALA A 164 2.07 7.85 -16.46
N PHE A 165 1.65 7.72 -17.72
CA PHE A 165 1.60 6.43 -18.41
C PHE A 165 2.97 5.74 -18.48
N LEU A 166 4.04 6.49 -18.66
CA LEU A 166 5.42 5.99 -18.77
C LEU A 166 6.09 5.73 -17.42
N SER A 167 5.39 5.93 -16.31
CA SER A 167 5.85 5.49 -14.99
C SER A 167 5.32 4.09 -14.72
N THR A 168 6.18 3.15 -14.34
CA THR A 168 5.80 1.74 -14.12
C THR A 168 6.43 1.14 -12.88
N ALA A 169 5.84 0.09 -12.38
CA ALA A 169 6.33 -0.63 -11.20
C ALA A 169 7.38 -1.67 -11.59
N GLY A 170 8.61 -1.53 -11.10
CA GLY A 170 9.67 -2.52 -11.23
C GLY A 170 9.43 -3.74 -10.33
N LYS A 171 10.36 -4.71 -10.40
CA LYS A 171 10.27 -6.00 -9.67
C LYS A 171 10.18 -5.86 -8.14
N ALA A 172 10.78 -4.82 -7.57
CA ALA A 172 10.78 -4.59 -6.13
C ALA A 172 9.44 -4.09 -5.57
N MET A 173 8.49 -3.74 -6.45
CA MET A 173 7.20 -3.19 -6.06
C MET A 173 6.17 -4.28 -5.73
N TYR A 174 5.28 -3.96 -4.77
CA TYR A 174 4.13 -4.80 -4.41
C TYR A 174 3.27 -5.20 -5.62
N GLN A 175 3.12 -4.30 -6.58
CA GLN A 175 2.36 -4.49 -7.81
C GLN A 175 2.91 -5.62 -8.68
N ASP A 176 4.24 -5.83 -8.73
CA ASP A 176 4.84 -6.97 -9.42
C ASP A 176 4.32 -8.30 -8.84
N THR A 177 4.28 -8.39 -7.52
CA THR A 177 3.74 -9.57 -6.83
C THR A 177 2.25 -9.77 -7.12
N LEU A 178 1.45 -8.69 -7.17
CA LEU A 178 0.02 -8.78 -7.50
C LEU A 178 -0.19 -9.30 -8.93
N LEU A 179 0.52 -8.75 -9.91
CA LEU A 179 0.44 -9.21 -11.30
C LEU A 179 0.83 -10.67 -11.44
N THR A 180 1.93 -11.09 -10.81
CA THR A 180 2.41 -12.47 -10.84
C THR A 180 1.41 -13.44 -10.17
N ASN A 181 0.85 -13.08 -9.02
CA ASN A 181 -0.16 -13.89 -8.35
C ASN A 181 -1.46 -14.00 -9.17
N ALA A 182 -1.78 -12.98 -9.96
CA ALA A 182 -2.91 -13.00 -10.88
C ALA A 182 -2.62 -13.76 -12.20
N GLY A 183 -1.47 -14.42 -12.33
CA GLY A 183 -1.09 -15.23 -13.49
C GLY A 183 -0.47 -14.43 -14.63
N GLY A 184 -0.19 -13.13 -14.47
CA GLY A 184 0.47 -12.31 -15.48
C GLY A 184 2.00 -12.26 -15.30
N VAL A 185 2.68 -11.80 -16.33
CA VAL A 185 4.10 -11.45 -16.29
C VAL A 185 4.23 -9.93 -16.36
N ASN A 186 4.78 -9.31 -15.32
CA ASN A 186 5.10 -7.89 -15.35
C ASN A 186 6.24 -7.65 -16.35
N VAL A 187 5.97 -6.92 -17.43
CA VAL A 187 6.99 -6.62 -18.46
C VAL A 187 8.13 -5.77 -17.93
N ALA A 188 7.90 -5.01 -16.85
CA ALA A 188 8.90 -4.18 -16.20
C ALA A 188 9.68 -4.92 -15.10
N SER A 189 9.52 -6.24 -14.93
CA SER A 189 10.21 -7.02 -13.89
C SER A 189 11.73 -7.10 -14.06
N GLU A 190 12.27 -6.78 -15.23
CA GLU A 190 13.71 -6.63 -15.46
C GLU A 190 14.32 -5.38 -14.74
N LEU A 191 13.47 -4.42 -14.35
CA LEU A 191 13.87 -3.22 -13.61
C LEU A 191 13.96 -3.54 -12.12
N THR A 192 15.13 -4.05 -11.69
CA THR A 192 15.31 -4.62 -10.34
C THR A 192 15.72 -3.60 -9.28
N ASP A 193 16.35 -2.47 -9.69
CA ASP A 193 17.04 -1.54 -8.80
C ASP A 193 16.20 -0.32 -8.41
N THR A 194 14.92 -0.31 -8.80
CA THR A 194 14.00 0.80 -8.54
C THR A 194 12.61 0.29 -8.17
N TYR A 195 11.92 1.08 -7.36
CA TYR A 195 10.50 0.84 -7.08
C TYR A 195 9.63 1.29 -8.28
N TRP A 196 9.62 2.60 -8.55
CA TRP A 196 8.99 3.19 -9.72
C TRP A 196 10.05 3.59 -10.71
N ALA A 197 9.87 3.23 -11.97
CA ALA A 197 10.76 3.55 -13.07
C ALA A 197 10.03 4.41 -14.11
N GLU A 198 10.75 5.39 -14.67
CA GLU A 198 10.34 6.08 -15.87
C GLU A 198 10.89 5.31 -17.08
N VAL A 199 10.02 5.02 -18.04
CA VAL A 199 10.36 4.29 -19.27
C VAL A 199 9.98 5.11 -20.50
N SER A 200 10.40 4.66 -21.69
CA SER A 200 10.02 5.31 -22.95
C SER A 200 8.93 4.53 -23.68
N TYR A 201 8.29 5.17 -24.66
CA TYR A 201 7.35 4.48 -25.56
C TYR A 201 8.01 3.33 -26.31
N GLU A 202 9.26 3.51 -26.75
CA GLU A 202 10.04 2.48 -27.42
C GLU A 202 10.24 1.26 -26.52
N GLN A 203 10.47 1.48 -25.23
CA GLN A 203 10.59 0.40 -24.26
C GLN A 203 9.27 -0.34 -24.10
N VAL A 204 8.15 0.36 -23.96
CA VAL A 204 6.81 -0.25 -23.85
C VAL A 204 6.49 -1.06 -25.13
N LEU A 205 6.77 -0.51 -26.31
CA LEU A 205 6.58 -1.22 -27.59
C LEU A 205 7.49 -2.42 -27.74
N SER A 206 8.74 -2.34 -27.26
CA SER A 206 9.68 -3.46 -27.25
C SER A 206 9.19 -4.62 -26.36
N TRP A 207 8.63 -4.32 -25.21
CA TRP A 207 7.98 -5.33 -24.36
C TRP A 207 6.71 -5.89 -24.99
N ASN A 208 5.99 -5.04 -25.72
CA ASN A 208 4.74 -5.35 -26.40
C ASN A 208 3.77 -6.14 -25.50
N PRO A 209 3.21 -5.50 -24.46
CA PRO A 209 2.31 -6.16 -23.51
C PRO A 209 1.01 -6.62 -24.18
N ASP A 210 0.45 -7.73 -23.68
CA ASP A 210 -0.87 -8.24 -24.05
C ASP A 210 -1.99 -7.46 -23.34
N TYR A 211 -1.68 -6.93 -22.14
CA TYR A 211 -2.59 -6.15 -21.31
C TYR A 211 -1.90 -4.91 -20.75
N ILE A 212 -2.63 -3.80 -20.69
CA ILE A 212 -2.23 -2.58 -19.98
C ILE A 212 -3.22 -2.35 -18.84
N ILE A 213 -2.69 -2.22 -17.61
CA ILE A 213 -3.47 -1.91 -16.41
C ILE A 213 -3.09 -0.52 -15.91
N LEU A 214 -4.06 0.39 -15.87
CA LEU A 214 -3.87 1.72 -15.30
C LEU A 214 -4.09 1.68 -13.79
N ALA A 215 -3.24 2.37 -13.04
CA ALA A 215 -3.43 2.55 -11.60
C ALA A 215 -4.80 3.20 -11.31
N ALA A 216 -5.40 2.87 -10.17
CA ALA A 216 -6.72 3.35 -9.77
C ALA A 216 -6.81 4.89 -9.75
N ASP A 217 -5.75 5.54 -9.25
CA ASP A 217 -5.61 6.99 -9.13
C ASP A 217 -4.85 7.64 -10.32
N ALA A 218 -4.73 6.93 -11.45
CA ALA A 218 -4.16 7.50 -12.67
C ALA A 218 -4.91 8.76 -13.11
N THR A 219 -4.15 9.83 -13.42
CA THR A 219 -4.70 11.12 -13.85
C THR A 219 -5.15 11.15 -15.30
N TYR A 220 -4.92 10.06 -16.04
CA TYR A 220 -5.28 9.81 -17.42
C TYR A 220 -6.25 8.62 -17.52
N THR A 221 -6.88 8.47 -18.68
CA THR A 221 -7.97 7.53 -18.93
C THR A 221 -7.57 6.40 -19.86
N VAL A 222 -8.41 5.38 -19.94
CA VAL A 222 -8.28 4.30 -20.94
C VAL A 222 -8.36 4.85 -22.36
N ASP A 223 -9.23 5.84 -22.60
CA ASP A 223 -9.37 6.48 -23.91
C ASP A 223 -8.13 7.29 -24.31
N ASP A 224 -7.46 7.93 -23.33
CA ASP A 224 -6.18 8.61 -23.60
C ASP A 224 -5.13 7.63 -24.13
N VAL A 225 -5.07 6.40 -23.57
CA VAL A 225 -4.16 5.35 -24.02
C VAL A 225 -4.53 4.83 -25.41
N TYR A 226 -5.82 4.63 -25.69
CA TYR A 226 -6.28 4.19 -27.01
C TYR A 226 -6.03 5.23 -28.10
N ASN A 227 -6.06 6.51 -27.78
CA ASN A 227 -5.86 7.61 -28.71
C ASN A 227 -4.39 8.07 -28.82
N ASP A 228 -3.48 7.49 -28.04
CA ASP A 228 -2.06 7.80 -28.11
C ASP A 228 -1.42 7.17 -29.36
N ALA A 229 -1.05 8.01 -30.32
CA ALA A 229 -0.43 7.58 -31.59
C ALA A 229 0.89 6.80 -31.38
N ASN A 230 1.61 7.04 -30.27
CA ASN A 230 2.84 6.31 -29.95
C ASN A 230 2.57 4.86 -29.57
N LEU A 231 1.34 4.51 -29.19
CA LEU A 231 0.94 3.16 -28.76
C LEU A 231 0.14 2.41 -29.83
N ALA A 232 -0.05 2.98 -31.00
CA ALA A 232 -0.88 2.39 -32.07
C ALA A 232 -0.42 0.97 -32.47
N ASP A 233 0.86 0.66 -32.32
CA ASP A 233 1.42 -0.66 -32.63
C ASP A 233 1.47 -1.64 -31.46
N CYS A 234 1.11 -1.22 -30.25
CA CYS A 234 1.04 -2.06 -29.06
C CYS A 234 -0.10 -3.08 -29.15
N THR A 235 0.17 -4.35 -28.87
CA THR A 235 -0.83 -5.44 -28.88
C THR A 235 -2.02 -5.13 -27.99
N ALA A 236 -1.79 -4.71 -26.75
CA ALA A 236 -2.86 -4.37 -25.81
C ALA A 236 -3.80 -3.27 -26.32
N VAL A 237 -3.28 -2.31 -27.08
CA VAL A 237 -4.08 -1.23 -27.69
C VAL A 237 -4.88 -1.74 -28.87
N LYS A 238 -4.27 -2.53 -29.77
CA LYS A 238 -4.93 -3.14 -30.95
C LYS A 238 -6.08 -4.08 -30.54
N GLU A 239 -5.83 -4.89 -29.51
CA GLU A 239 -6.79 -5.90 -29.04
C GLU A 239 -7.80 -5.35 -28.00
N LYS A 240 -7.73 -4.06 -27.65
CA LYS A 240 -8.60 -3.40 -26.68
C LYS A 240 -8.46 -3.95 -25.25
N HIS A 241 -7.26 -4.36 -24.86
CA HIS A 241 -6.93 -4.90 -23.55
C HIS A 241 -6.31 -3.83 -22.63
N VAL A 242 -6.92 -2.66 -22.53
CA VAL A 242 -6.53 -1.59 -21.60
C VAL A 242 -7.62 -1.44 -20.54
N TYR A 243 -7.25 -1.55 -19.27
CA TYR A 243 -8.17 -1.50 -18.13
C TYR A 243 -7.66 -0.54 -17.07
N LYS A 244 -8.57 0.07 -16.32
CA LYS A 244 -8.25 0.87 -15.14
C LYS A 244 -8.74 0.16 -13.89
N LEU A 245 -7.88 0.10 -12.86
CA LEU A 245 -8.28 -0.43 -11.56
C LEU A 245 -9.37 0.46 -10.95
N PRO A 246 -10.34 -0.12 -10.23
CA PRO A 246 -11.35 0.66 -9.53
C PRO A 246 -10.70 1.48 -8.40
N SER A 247 -11.19 2.71 -8.19
CA SER A 247 -10.67 3.65 -7.17
C SER A 247 -11.40 3.58 -5.83
N ASP A 248 -12.49 2.81 -5.76
CA ASP A 248 -13.43 2.86 -4.64
C ASP A 248 -13.14 1.82 -3.55
N ILE A 249 -11.94 1.21 -3.61
CA ILE A 249 -11.52 0.15 -2.69
C ILE A 249 -10.34 0.62 -1.85
#